data_06129eae47e4b8d2331093e9855f032f
#
_entry.id   06129eae47e4b8d2331093e9855f032f
#
_cell.length_a   1.000
_cell.length_b   1.000
_cell.length_c   1.000
_cell.angle_alpha   90.00
_cell.angle_beta   90.00
_cell.angle_gamma   90.00
#
_symmetry.space_group_name_H-M   'P 1'
#
loop_
_entity.id
_entity.type
_entity.pdbx_description
1 polymer ?
#
loop_
_entity_poly.entity_id
_entity_poly.type
_entity_poly.pdbx_seq_one_letter_code
_entity_poly.pdbx_strand_id
1 'polypeptide(L)'
;MELTQNPSVLELVRKTAELTTPKEIVWIDGSEAQLDSLRKIAVETGELIKLNEEKLPGCYLNRSDVNDVARVEGRTFICSRTREEAGPTNNWMDPDEMKAKLHEILRCAMAGRTMYVIPYSMGVIGSPFAKYGIEVTDSIYVVLNMAIMTRIGTKVLEALGDSSDVILGVHSKVTLDPENRYIVHFPEENKIISVNSNYGGNVLQGKKCFSLRIASVLGRREGWLAEHMLILGIQNPKGEVRYVTGAFPSACGKTNLAMLIPPEGYRKNGWKCWTVGDDIAWLRVGPDGRLWAVNPENGFFGVAPGTSQKSNPNALASTSRNTIFTNVVLNEDDMTVWWEGMTKQPPKGHLRNWKGEVWDGSDGTRGAHPNSRFTAPAENCPCISEEFFKGTGVPISAIIFGGRRAKTAPLVYQSRDWAHGVFVGATMASETTAAATGAVGVVRRDPMAMRPFCGYNMADYWQHWLDMGEKLPNAPKIFNVNWFRTDDNGRFLWPGFGDNLRVLEWILKRCFDEVGADETVIGYEPKPEDINLDGCGVTVETLKALLTLDAESWRENCAGIREYFAQFGDKLPHELREELEALEKAFAE
;
A
#
# COMPACT_ATOMS: atom_id res chain seq x y z
N MET A 1 17.57 29.94 5.75
CA MET A 1 17.78 29.78 7.21
C MET A 1 17.48 28.34 7.58
N GLU A 2 18.38 27.72 8.32
CA GLU A 2 18.19 26.36 8.84
C GLU A 2 17.06 26.36 9.88
N LEU A 3 16.21 25.33 9.84
CA LEU A 3 15.05 25.22 10.74
C LEU A 3 15.31 24.33 11.97
N THR A 4 16.51 23.76 12.10
CA THR A 4 16.87 22.87 13.20
C THR A 4 18.34 22.99 13.57
N GLN A 5 18.69 22.55 14.78
CA GLN A 5 20.07 22.33 15.22
C GLN A 5 20.43 20.84 15.34
N ASN A 6 19.53 19.95 14.92
CA ASN A 6 19.76 18.50 14.98
C ASN A 6 21.00 18.12 14.15
N PRO A 7 22.04 17.53 14.77
CA PRO A 7 23.31 17.25 14.09
C PRO A 7 23.17 16.27 12.91
N SER A 8 22.33 15.25 13.06
CA SER A 8 22.12 14.23 12.01
C SER A 8 21.47 14.84 10.78
N VAL A 9 20.49 15.72 10.98
CA VAL A 9 19.77 16.41 9.90
C VAL A 9 20.70 17.40 9.19
N LEU A 10 21.42 18.22 9.95
CA LEU A 10 22.37 19.21 9.38
C LEU A 10 23.49 18.54 8.61
N GLU A 11 24.01 17.41 9.10
CA GLU A 11 25.04 16.65 8.40
C GLU A 11 24.53 16.10 7.06
N LEU A 12 23.31 15.54 7.02
CA LEU A 12 22.69 15.10 5.78
C LEU A 12 22.60 16.23 4.75
N VAL A 13 22.05 17.37 5.16
CA VAL A 13 21.86 18.52 4.27
C VAL A 13 23.20 19.03 3.75
N ARG A 14 24.19 19.22 4.63
CA ARG A 14 25.53 19.69 4.26
C ARG A 14 26.22 18.73 3.27
N LYS A 15 26.30 17.44 3.59
CA LYS A 15 26.95 16.43 2.73
C LYS A 15 26.25 16.31 1.37
N THR A 16 24.93 16.34 1.37
CA THR A 16 24.15 16.28 0.12
C THR A 16 24.39 17.54 -0.73
N ALA A 17 24.39 18.73 -0.12
CA ALA A 17 24.65 19.97 -0.83
C ALA A 17 26.08 20.04 -1.41
N GLU A 18 27.08 19.60 -0.65
CA GLU A 18 28.47 19.52 -1.13
C GLU A 18 28.60 18.59 -2.35
N LEU A 19 27.92 17.44 -2.34
CA LEU A 19 27.96 16.47 -3.44
C LEU A 19 27.19 16.93 -4.66
N THR A 20 25.97 17.42 -4.46
CA THR A 20 25.01 17.71 -5.54
C THR A 20 25.08 19.14 -6.08
N THR A 21 25.74 20.05 -5.36
CA THR A 21 25.99 21.46 -5.72
C THR A 21 24.74 22.25 -6.14
N PRO A 22 23.69 22.31 -5.30
CA PRO A 22 22.47 23.04 -5.64
C PRO A 22 22.71 24.54 -5.71
N LYS A 23 21.85 25.24 -6.48
CA LYS A 23 21.84 26.71 -6.56
C LYS A 23 21.47 27.35 -5.23
N GLU A 24 20.52 26.75 -4.53
CA GLU A 24 20.02 27.20 -3.24
C GLU A 24 19.42 26.04 -2.45
N ILE A 25 19.28 26.22 -1.14
CA ILE A 25 18.65 25.27 -0.22
C ILE A 25 17.42 25.92 0.38
N VAL A 26 16.26 25.28 0.23
CA VAL A 26 14.98 25.71 0.79
C VAL A 26 14.49 24.69 1.80
N TRP A 27 14.37 25.12 3.05
CA TRP A 27 13.77 24.33 4.10
C TRP A 27 12.24 24.46 4.06
N ILE A 28 11.55 23.31 4.07
CA ILE A 28 10.10 23.27 4.06
C ILE A 28 9.58 23.42 5.49
N ASP A 29 8.91 24.53 5.75
CA ASP A 29 8.36 24.85 7.07
C ASP A 29 6.93 24.31 7.28
N GLY A 30 6.28 23.86 6.19
CA GLY A 30 4.92 23.31 6.21
C GLY A 30 3.81 24.36 6.18
N SER A 31 4.14 25.65 6.05
CA SER A 31 3.13 26.72 5.94
C SER A 31 2.41 26.68 4.59
N GLU A 32 1.12 26.98 4.59
CA GLU A 32 0.36 27.11 3.33
C GLU A 32 0.92 28.22 2.43
N ALA A 33 1.42 29.31 3.00
CA ALA A 33 2.03 30.39 2.21
C ALA A 33 3.22 29.90 1.41
N GLN A 34 4.10 29.07 1.99
CA GLN A 34 5.23 28.48 1.30
C GLN A 34 4.78 27.46 0.23
N LEU A 35 3.83 26.60 0.58
CA LEU A 35 3.29 25.60 -0.35
C LEU A 35 2.59 26.25 -1.55
N ASP A 36 1.84 27.35 -1.32
CA ASP A 36 1.21 28.11 -2.41
C ASP A 36 2.24 28.75 -3.33
N SER A 37 3.33 29.26 -2.78
CA SER A 37 4.45 29.79 -3.58
C SER A 37 5.07 28.69 -4.45
N LEU A 38 5.25 27.47 -3.90
CA LEU A 38 5.77 26.33 -4.66
C LEU A 38 4.80 25.85 -5.75
N ARG A 39 3.48 25.84 -5.47
CA ARG A 39 2.46 25.54 -6.48
C ARG A 39 2.51 26.52 -7.66
N LYS A 40 2.68 27.81 -7.38
CA LYS A 40 2.84 28.85 -8.42
C LYS A 40 4.09 28.61 -9.27
N ILE A 41 5.24 28.35 -8.63
CA ILE A 41 6.48 28.03 -9.33
C ILE A 41 6.30 26.77 -10.20
N ALA A 42 5.67 25.72 -9.68
CA ALA A 42 5.43 24.49 -10.42
C ALA A 42 4.53 24.70 -11.66
N VAL A 43 3.56 25.60 -11.59
CA VAL A 43 2.72 25.97 -12.74
C VAL A 43 3.52 26.81 -13.75
N GLU A 44 4.30 27.79 -13.30
CA GLU A 44 5.12 28.64 -14.13
C GLU A 44 6.21 27.86 -14.89
N THR A 45 6.79 26.85 -14.26
CA THR A 45 7.81 25.97 -14.87
C THR A 45 7.22 24.83 -15.69
N GLY A 46 5.91 24.65 -15.67
CA GLY A 46 5.21 23.58 -16.39
C GLY A 46 5.27 22.19 -15.72
N GLU A 47 5.78 22.09 -14.51
CA GLU A 47 5.77 20.83 -13.75
C GLU A 47 4.34 20.41 -13.37
N LEU A 48 3.47 21.39 -13.10
CA LEU A 48 2.06 21.20 -12.82
C LEU A 48 1.19 22.03 -13.76
N ILE A 49 0.03 21.48 -14.08
CA ILE A 49 -1.04 22.18 -14.79
C ILE A 49 -2.15 22.44 -13.78
N LYS A 50 -2.53 23.71 -13.57
CA LYS A 50 -3.63 24.06 -12.69
C LYS A 50 -4.96 23.65 -13.32
N LEU A 51 -5.79 22.94 -12.57
CA LEU A 51 -7.10 22.50 -13.02
C LEU A 51 -8.19 23.54 -12.71
N ASN A 52 -9.42 23.26 -13.14
CA ASN A 52 -10.58 24.10 -12.95
C ASN A 52 -10.88 24.35 -11.48
N GLU A 53 -10.79 25.60 -11.04
CA GLU A 53 -10.94 25.95 -9.62
C GLU A 53 -12.37 25.83 -9.10
N GLU A 54 -13.38 25.91 -9.99
CA GLU A 54 -14.80 25.74 -9.59
C GLU A 54 -15.18 24.26 -9.45
N LYS A 55 -14.67 23.41 -10.38
CA LYS A 55 -15.01 21.97 -10.42
C LYS A 55 -14.06 21.11 -9.59
N LEU A 56 -12.79 21.48 -9.54
CA LEU A 56 -11.69 20.76 -8.90
C LEU A 56 -10.79 21.75 -8.13
N PRO A 57 -11.32 22.40 -7.08
CA PRO A 57 -10.58 23.44 -6.34
C PRO A 57 -9.28 22.90 -5.75
N GLY A 58 -8.20 23.63 -5.97
CA GLY A 58 -6.86 23.30 -5.47
C GLY A 58 -6.24 22.05 -6.12
N CYS A 59 -6.76 21.59 -7.26
CA CYS A 59 -6.26 20.41 -7.96
C CYS A 59 -5.28 20.78 -9.09
N TYR A 60 -4.35 19.86 -9.32
CA TYR A 60 -3.30 19.97 -10.33
C TYR A 60 -3.10 18.65 -11.08
N LEU A 61 -2.58 18.76 -12.30
CA LEU A 61 -2.16 17.62 -13.11
C LEU A 61 -0.64 17.65 -13.30
N ASN A 62 0.01 16.52 -13.09
CA ASN A 62 1.40 16.27 -13.43
C ASN A 62 1.49 15.22 -14.57
N ARG A 63 2.47 15.38 -15.44
CA ARG A 63 2.88 14.34 -16.40
C ARG A 63 4.31 13.94 -16.11
N SER A 64 4.54 12.66 -15.88
CA SER A 64 5.90 12.13 -15.71
C SER A 64 6.60 11.95 -17.06
N ASP A 65 7.91 11.71 -17.04
CA ASP A 65 8.62 11.24 -18.20
C ASP A 65 7.99 9.93 -18.72
N VAL A 66 7.98 9.73 -20.04
CA VAL A 66 7.34 8.55 -20.67
C VAL A 66 7.97 7.22 -20.23
N ASN A 67 9.20 7.25 -19.75
CA ASN A 67 9.93 6.09 -19.24
C ASN A 67 9.90 5.97 -17.71
N ASP A 68 9.12 6.83 -17.03
CA ASP A 68 9.05 6.92 -15.57
C ASP A 68 7.60 6.93 -15.08
N VAL A 69 6.92 5.81 -15.29
CA VAL A 69 5.46 5.68 -15.13
C VAL A 69 5.02 4.64 -14.11
N ALA A 70 5.96 3.91 -13.50
CA ALA A 70 5.68 2.82 -12.59
C ALA A 70 6.79 2.62 -11.56
N ARG A 71 6.49 1.90 -10.48
CA ARG A 71 7.52 1.36 -9.59
C ARG A 71 8.44 0.41 -10.35
N VAL A 72 9.73 0.47 -10.04
CA VAL A 72 10.76 -0.33 -10.71
C VAL A 72 11.33 -1.38 -9.72
N GLU A 73 10.67 -2.52 -9.63
CA GLU A 73 11.08 -3.60 -8.70
C GLU A 73 12.50 -4.09 -9.00
N GLY A 74 12.87 -4.25 -10.27
CA GLY A 74 14.21 -4.68 -10.68
C GLY A 74 15.33 -3.66 -10.39
N ARG A 75 14.97 -2.43 -10.05
CA ARG A 75 15.89 -1.32 -9.72
C ARG A 75 15.77 -0.89 -8.25
N THR A 76 15.04 -1.65 -7.45
CA THR A 76 14.84 -1.42 -6.01
C THR A 76 15.71 -2.40 -5.24
N PHE A 77 16.57 -1.88 -4.36
CA PHE A 77 17.61 -2.63 -3.65
C PHE A 77 17.47 -2.50 -2.14
N ILE A 78 17.75 -3.60 -1.46
CA ILE A 78 18.02 -3.63 -0.02
C ILE A 78 19.51 -3.91 0.14
N CYS A 79 20.26 -2.87 0.47
CA CYS A 79 21.71 -2.95 0.65
C CYS A 79 22.07 -3.14 2.12
N SER A 80 21.63 -4.26 2.69
CA SER A 80 22.04 -4.75 4.00
C SER A 80 23.50 -5.16 3.98
N ARG A 81 24.10 -5.32 5.16
CA ARG A 81 25.51 -5.68 5.32
C ARG A 81 25.87 -6.95 4.56
N THR A 82 24.99 -7.94 4.57
CA THR A 82 25.17 -9.20 3.85
C THR A 82 23.96 -9.47 2.93
N ARG A 83 24.20 -10.23 1.87
CA ARG A 83 23.15 -10.72 0.97
C ARG A 83 22.11 -11.57 1.70
N GLU A 84 22.55 -12.35 2.68
CA GLU A 84 21.69 -13.23 3.47
C GLU A 84 20.66 -12.43 4.28
N GLU A 85 21.04 -11.28 4.84
CA GLU A 85 20.13 -10.39 5.56
C GLU A 85 19.06 -9.79 4.65
N ALA A 86 19.36 -9.49 3.41
CA ALA A 86 18.38 -9.05 2.41
C ALA A 86 17.44 -10.19 1.98
N GLY A 87 17.94 -11.41 1.92
CA GLY A 87 17.21 -12.60 1.53
C GLY A 87 17.03 -12.78 0.02
N PRO A 88 16.48 -13.91 -0.41
CA PRO A 88 16.40 -14.29 -1.82
C PRO A 88 15.36 -13.50 -2.62
N THR A 89 14.43 -12.81 -1.95
CA THR A 89 13.34 -12.05 -2.61
C THR A 89 13.69 -10.60 -2.89
N ASN A 90 14.79 -10.09 -2.35
CA ASN A 90 15.26 -8.72 -2.58
C ASN A 90 16.43 -8.68 -3.56
N ASN A 91 16.51 -7.62 -4.35
CA ASN A 91 17.75 -7.28 -5.04
C ASN A 91 18.73 -6.75 -4.01
N TRP A 92 19.95 -7.23 -4.09
CA TRP A 92 21.03 -6.83 -3.18
C TRP A 92 22.29 -6.44 -3.96
N MET A 93 22.97 -5.44 -3.44
CA MET A 93 24.32 -5.06 -3.84
C MET A 93 25.08 -4.71 -2.56
N ASP A 94 26.38 -4.98 -2.54
CA ASP A 94 27.24 -4.57 -1.43
C ASP A 94 27.03 -3.08 -1.11
N PRO A 95 26.84 -2.70 0.16
CA PRO A 95 26.56 -1.31 0.52
C PRO A 95 27.62 -0.31 0.05
N ASP A 96 28.90 -0.66 0.14
CA ASP A 96 29.99 0.24 -0.26
C ASP A 96 30.06 0.39 -1.78
N GLU A 97 29.83 -0.70 -2.51
CA GLU A 97 29.71 -0.66 -3.98
C GLU A 97 28.53 0.21 -4.42
N MET A 98 27.36 0.04 -3.81
CA MET A 98 26.20 0.85 -4.12
C MET A 98 26.41 2.33 -3.77
N LYS A 99 27.04 2.63 -2.63
CA LYS A 99 27.36 4.01 -2.24
C LYS A 99 28.29 4.68 -3.24
N ALA A 100 29.30 3.97 -3.72
CA ALA A 100 30.22 4.49 -4.75
C ALA A 100 29.47 4.81 -6.06
N LYS A 101 28.59 3.92 -6.48
CA LYS A 101 27.73 4.11 -7.67
C LYS A 101 26.79 5.32 -7.51
N LEU A 102 26.10 5.43 -6.39
CA LEU A 102 25.21 6.55 -6.10
C LEU A 102 25.95 7.88 -5.97
N HIS A 103 27.15 7.87 -5.41
CA HIS A 103 27.99 9.05 -5.32
C HIS A 103 28.33 9.61 -6.72
N GLU A 104 28.67 8.76 -7.67
CA GLU A 104 28.93 9.21 -9.06
C GLU A 104 27.66 9.77 -9.73
N ILE A 105 26.52 9.11 -9.53
CA ILE A 105 25.23 9.57 -10.09
C ILE A 105 24.82 10.94 -9.50
N LEU A 106 25.01 11.13 -8.20
CA LEU A 106 24.61 12.33 -7.47
C LEU A 106 25.57 13.50 -7.63
N ARG A 107 26.80 13.28 -8.09
CA ARG A 107 27.80 14.33 -8.27
C ARG A 107 27.25 15.44 -9.15
N CYS A 108 27.14 16.67 -8.60
CA CYS A 108 26.59 17.85 -9.26
C CYS A 108 25.17 17.68 -9.81
N ALA A 109 24.42 16.69 -9.33
CA ALA A 109 23.09 16.38 -9.86
C ALA A 109 22.07 17.51 -9.67
N MET A 110 22.26 18.38 -8.69
CA MET A 110 21.36 19.51 -8.43
C MET A 110 21.93 20.86 -8.92
N ALA A 111 22.97 20.85 -9.72
CA ALA A 111 23.55 22.10 -10.26
C ALA A 111 22.48 22.90 -11.02
N GLY A 112 22.31 24.19 -10.65
CA GLY A 112 21.26 25.04 -11.19
C GLY A 112 19.84 24.77 -10.67
N ARG A 113 19.66 23.80 -9.78
CA ARG A 113 18.37 23.43 -9.16
C ARG A 113 18.32 23.87 -7.70
N THR A 114 17.11 24.02 -7.20
CA THR A 114 16.85 24.20 -5.76
C THR A 114 16.81 22.85 -5.06
N MET A 115 17.51 22.74 -3.93
CA MET A 115 17.42 21.60 -3.03
C MET A 115 16.40 21.91 -1.93
N TYR A 116 15.35 21.10 -1.85
CA TYR A 116 14.34 21.19 -0.81
C TYR A 116 14.64 20.22 0.32
N VAL A 117 14.50 20.67 1.55
CA VAL A 117 14.64 19.83 2.75
C VAL A 117 13.26 19.66 3.39
N ILE A 118 12.73 18.45 3.36
CA ILE A 118 11.36 18.13 3.81
C ILE A 118 11.43 17.36 5.13
N PRO A 119 11.20 18.00 6.28
CA PRO A 119 10.92 17.28 7.52
C PRO A 119 9.50 16.69 7.45
N TYR A 120 9.33 15.40 7.72
CA TYR A 120 8.02 14.77 7.67
C TYR A 120 7.83 13.73 8.77
N SER A 121 6.59 13.52 9.15
CA SER A 121 6.16 12.49 10.09
C SER A 121 5.33 11.42 9.39
N MET A 122 5.68 10.18 9.64
CA MET A 122 4.80 9.05 9.42
C MET A 122 4.07 8.76 10.73
N GLY A 123 2.74 8.89 10.70
CA GLY A 123 1.91 8.92 11.90
C GLY A 123 1.65 10.35 12.40
N VAL A 124 0.68 10.49 13.29
CA VAL A 124 0.32 11.78 13.91
C VAL A 124 1.49 12.28 14.76
N ILE A 125 1.92 13.51 14.54
CA ILE A 125 3.09 14.11 15.21
C ILE A 125 2.90 14.04 16.74
N GLY A 126 3.92 13.52 17.44
CA GLY A 126 3.90 13.36 18.89
C GLY A 126 3.14 12.13 19.40
N SER A 127 2.53 11.34 18.52
CA SER A 127 1.89 10.08 18.92
C SER A 127 2.91 8.98 19.21
N PRO A 128 2.55 7.95 20.00
CA PRO A 128 3.44 6.82 20.29
C PRO A 128 3.87 6.02 19.05
N PHE A 129 3.09 6.09 17.97
CA PHE A 129 3.36 5.41 16.71
C PHE A 129 4.19 6.26 15.74
N ALA A 130 4.32 7.55 15.97
CA ALA A 130 4.98 8.45 15.03
C ALA A 130 6.47 8.14 14.87
N LYS A 131 6.92 8.16 13.62
CA LYS A 131 8.35 8.14 13.26
C LYS A 131 8.64 9.26 12.28
N TYR A 132 9.82 9.84 12.39
CA TYR A 132 10.18 11.04 11.64
C TYR A 132 11.22 10.74 10.56
N GLY A 133 11.12 11.49 9.48
CA GLY A 133 12.07 11.43 8.38
C GLY A 133 12.43 12.82 7.86
N ILE A 134 13.54 12.87 7.15
CA ILE A 134 13.96 14.01 6.34
C ILE A 134 14.15 13.50 4.92
N GLU A 135 13.46 14.09 3.97
CA GLU A 135 13.72 13.86 2.55
C GLU A 135 14.31 15.12 1.91
N VAL A 136 15.51 15.00 1.36
CA VAL A 136 16.15 16.03 0.57
C VAL A 136 15.90 15.75 -0.90
N THR A 137 15.38 16.72 -1.65
CA THR A 137 14.97 16.53 -3.05
C THR A 137 15.16 17.78 -3.90
N ASP A 138 15.35 17.60 -5.20
CA ASP A 138 15.33 18.68 -6.21
C ASP A 138 13.98 18.78 -6.96
N SER A 139 12.93 18.16 -6.45
CA SER A 139 11.61 18.08 -7.11
C SER A 139 10.52 18.78 -6.30
N ILE A 140 9.89 19.82 -6.88
CA ILE A 140 8.69 20.45 -6.30
C ILE A 140 7.53 19.46 -6.26
N TYR A 141 7.39 18.59 -7.25
CA TYR A 141 6.39 17.52 -7.28
C TYR A 141 6.47 16.65 -6.02
N VAL A 142 7.68 16.30 -5.60
CA VAL A 142 7.89 15.54 -4.37
C VAL A 142 7.45 16.34 -3.14
N VAL A 143 7.85 17.61 -3.03
CA VAL A 143 7.43 18.46 -1.91
C VAL A 143 5.92 18.52 -1.76
N LEU A 144 5.22 18.81 -2.85
CA LEU A 144 3.76 19.00 -2.84
C LEU A 144 3.00 17.69 -2.60
N ASN A 145 3.49 16.57 -3.14
CA ASN A 145 2.90 15.26 -2.85
C ASN A 145 3.19 14.80 -1.41
N MET A 146 4.39 15.03 -0.88
CA MET A 146 4.71 14.74 0.51
C MET A 146 3.86 15.56 1.49
N ALA A 147 3.50 16.78 1.13
CA ALA A 147 2.60 17.61 1.92
C ALA A 147 1.19 17.01 2.07
N ILE A 148 0.73 16.25 1.07
CA ILE A 148 -0.55 15.53 1.10
C ILE A 148 -0.40 14.19 1.82
N MET A 149 0.64 13.43 1.48
CA MET A 149 0.82 12.05 1.93
C MET A 149 1.34 11.91 3.36
N THR A 150 2.01 12.95 3.86
CA THR A 150 2.65 12.96 5.19
C THR A 150 2.32 14.26 5.92
N ARG A 151 2.79 14.36 7.15
CA ARG A 151 2.70 15.59 7.94
C ARG A 151 4.07 16.24 7.92
N ILE A 152 4.19 17.45 7.32
CA ILE A 152 5.48 18.11 7.05
C ILE A 152 5.68 19.37 7.88
N GLY A 153 6.94 19.78 8.00
CA GLY A 153 7.32 21.10 8.44
C GLY A 153 7.96 21.20 9.82
N THR A 154 7.95 22.40 10.38
CA THR A 154 8.66 22.74 11.62
C THR A 154 8.21 21.95 12.84
N LYS A 155 6.94 21.60 12.94
CA LYS A 155 6.41 20.78 14.04
C LYS A 155 7.06 19.40 14.12
N VAL A 156 7.48 18.85 12.98
CA VAL A 156 8.23 17.58 12.91
C VAL A 156 9.60 17.76 13.54
N LEU A 157 10.30 18.85 13.21
CA LEU A 157 11.63 19.15 13.76
C LEU A 157 11.57 19.43 15.27
N GLU A 158 10.53 20.11 15.74
CA GLU A 158 10.28 20.32 17.16
C GLU A 158 10.07 18.98 17.90
N ALA A 159 9.27 18.06 17.32
CA ALA A 159 9.02 16.75 17.90
C ALA A 159 10.27 15.84 17.86
N LEU A 160 11.08 15.94 16.81
CA LEU A 160 12.34 15.20 16.67
C LEU A 160 13.39 15.68 17.68
N GLY A 161 13.49 17.01 17.88
CA GLY A 161 14.53 17.61 18.72
C GLY A 161 15.93 17.21 18.29
N ASP A 162 16.78 16.81 19.23
CA ASP A 162 18.16 16.38 18.98
C ASP A 162 18.29 14.86 18.76
N SER A 163 17.18 14.14 18.62
CA SER A 163 17.18 12.69 18.44
C SER A 163 17.85 12.28 17.14
N SER A 164 18.65 11.23 17.19
CA SER A 164 19.22 10.55 16.01
C SER A 164 18.28 9.47 15.44
N ASP A 165 17.14 9.22 16.08
CA ASP A 165 16.10 8.29 15.59
C ASP A 165 15.26 8.98 14.50
N VAL A 166 15.86 9.09 13.33
CA VAL A 166 15.30 9.74 12.16
C VAL A 166 15.71 9.00 10.89
N ILE A 167 14.78 8.88 9.95
CA ILE A 167 15.06 8.27 8.65
C ILE A 167 15.54 9.35 7.70
N LEU A 168 16.74 9.16 7.14
CA LEU A 168 17.40 10.14 6.29
C LEU A 168 17.28 9.73 4.81
N GLY A 169 16.69 10.60 4.00
CA GLY A 169 16.44 10.34 2.60
C GLY A 169 17.04 11.37 1.67
N VAL A 170 17.56 10.90 0.54
CA VAL A 170 18.03 11.74 -0.57
C VAL A 170 17.33 11.31 -1.85
N HIS A 171 16.77 12.27 -2.57
CA HIS A 171 16.19 12.08 -3.90
C HIS A 171 16.73 13.13 -4.87
N SER A 172 17.05 12.71 -6.08
CA SER A 172 17.28 13.62 -7.20
C SER A 172 16.74 13.03 -8.51
N LYS A 173 16.13 13.90 -9.31
CA LYS A 173 15.72 13.56 -10.67
C LYS A 173 16.91 13.23 -11.56
N VAL A 174 18.06 13.80 -11.27
CA VAL A 174 19.27 13.72 -12.10
C VAL A 174 18.95 14.04 -13.55
N THR A 175 18.94 13.06 -14.44
CA THR A 175 18.56 13.18 -15.85
C THR A 175 17.40 12.26 -16.24
N LEU A 176 16.75 11.63 -15.25
CA LEU A 176 15.68 10.63 -15.44
C LEU A 176 16.11 9.43 -16.30
N ASP A 177 17.40 9.10 -16.28
CA ASP A 177 17.96 7.98 -17.02
C ASP A 177 17.50 6.63 -16.42
N PRO A 178 16.71 5.81 -17.14
CA PRO A 178 16.21 4.54 -16.62
C PRO A 178 17.32 3.51 -16.38
N GLU A 179 18.45 3.59 -17.09
CA GLU A 179 19.60 2.67 -16.92
C GLU A 179 20.36 2.95 -15.62
N ASN A 180 20.33 4.18 -15.12
CA ASN A 180 20.95 4.61 -13.86
C ASN A 180 19.91 4.97 -12.79
N ARG A 181 18.70 4.43 -12.91
CA ARG A 181 17.63 4.57 -11.91
C ARG A 181 17.83 3.56 -10.80
N TYR A 182 17.86 4.05 -9.56
CA TYR A 182 18.00 3.23 -8.37
C TYR A 182 17.10 3.73 -7.25
N ILE A 183 16.44 2.80 -6.57
CA ILE A 183 15.73 3.03 -5.31
C ILE A 183 16.39 2.15 -4.26
N VAL A 184 17.16 2.75 -3.36
CA VAL A 184 18.10 2.03 -2.49
C VAL A 184 17.79 2.27 -1.02
N HIS A 185 17.84 1.20 -0.25
CA HIS A 185 17.64 1.20 1.20
C HIS A 185 18.91 0.68 1.87
N PHE A 186 19.37 1.39 2.89
CA PHE A 186 20.45 0.99 3.79
C PHE A 186 19.85 0.80 5.19
N PRO A 187 19.33 -0.40 5.51
CA PRO A 187 18.51 -0.63 6.71
C PRO A 187 19.25 -0.37 8.02
N GLU A 188 20.54 -0.69 8.09
CA GLU A 188 21.35 -0.47 9.30
C GLU A 188 21.66 1.01 9.55
N GLU A 189 21.55 1.84 8.51
CA GLU A 189 21.83 3.29 8.57
C GLU A 189 20.55 4.13 8.61
N ASN A 190 19.37 3.52 8.56
CA ASN A 190 18.09 4.21 8.42
C ASN A 190 18.09 5.22 7.27
N LYS A 191 18.59 4.79 6.11
CA LYS A 191 18.83 5.68 4.97
C LYS A 191 18.16 5.16 3.69
N ILE A 192 17.63 6.11 2.91
CA ILE A 192 16.99 5.86 1.63
C ILE A 192 17.61 6.79 0.59
N ILE A 193 17.95 6.27 -0.58
CA ILE A 193 18.40 7.09 -1.72
C ILE A 193 17.66 6.64 -2.97
N SER A 194 16.99 7.58 -3.64
CA SER A 194 16.34 7.35 -4.93
C SER A 194 16.84 8.34 -5.97
N VAL A 195 17.23 7.84 -7.14
CA VAL A 195 17.82 8.64 -8.21
C VAL A 195 17.22 8.29 -9.57
N ASN A 196 17.21 9.27 -10.47
CA ASN A 196 16.74 9.13 -11.86
C ASN A 196 15.26 8.75 -11.99
N SER A 197 14.44 9.08 -11.02
CA SER A 197 12.98 8.96 -11.09
C SER A 197 12.32 10.21 -10.52
N ASN A 198 11.13 10.52 -11.03
CA ASN A 198 10.21 11.49 -10.44
C ASN A 198 8.78 10.91 -10.38
N TYR A 199 8.66 9.59 -10.49
CA TYR A 199 7.40 8.89 -10.30
C TYR A 199 7.11 8.68 -8.80
N GLY A 200 5.92 9.08 -8.34
CA GLY A 200 5.56 9.10 -6.91
C GLY A 200 5.84 7.81 -6.16
N GLY A 201 5.57 6.66 -6.75
CA GLY A 201 5.85 5.36 -6.14
C GLY A 201 7.33 5.06 -5.87
N ASN A 202 8.24 5.78 -6.52
CA ASN A 202 9.69 5.65 -6.35
C ASN A 202 10.30 6.75 -5.48
N VAL A 203 9.67 7.91 -5.41
CA VAL A 203 10.29 9.15 -4.89
C VAL A 203 9.60 9.75 -3.67
N LEU A 204 8.36 9.39 -3.40
CA LEU A 204 7.70 9.71 -2.13
C LEU A 204 8.20 8.74 -1.07
N GLN A 205 9.37 9.02 -0.52
CA GLN A 205 10.13 8.08 0.30
C GLN A 205 9.43 7.69 1.60
N GLY A 206 8.49 8.51 2.09
CA GLY A 206 7.66 8.18 3.23
C GLY A 206 6.73 6.99 3.01
N LYS A 207 6.32 6.71 1.77
CA LYS A 207 5.33 5.68 1.47
C LYS A 207 5.93 4.27 1.54
N LYS A 208 6.41 3.72 0.45
CA LYS A 208 6.88 2.31 0.40
C LYS A 208 8.29 2.14 0.97
N CYS A 209 9.16 3.09 0.74
CA CYS A 209 10.54 3.03 1.21
C CYS A 209 10.63 3.06 2.73
N PHE A 210 10.06 4.10 3.35
CA PHE A 210 10.07 4.24 4.81
C PHE A 210 9.00 3.38 5.48
N SER A 211 7.73 3.55 5.13
CA SER A 211 6.61 2.96 5.89
C SER A 211 6.53 1.43 5.80
N LEU A 212 7.17 0.83 4.82
CA LEU A 212 7.24 -0.64 4.68
C LEU A 212 8.67 -1.17 4.73
N ARG A 213 9.54 -0.82 3.78
CA ARG A 213 10.87 -1.44 3.69
C ARG A 213 11.75 -1.15 4.90
N ILE A 214 11.94 0.11 5.25
CA ILE A 214 12.70 0.47 6.47
C ILE A 214 11.90 0.13 7.72
N ALA A 215 10.60 0.44 7.75
CA ALA A 215 9.75 0.19 8.91
C ALA A 215 9.62 -1.30 9.25
N SER A 216 9.65 -2.21 8.28
CA SER A 216 9.66 -3.65 8.57
C SER A 216 10.92 -4.06 9.36
N VAL A 217 12.07 -3.46 9.04
CA VAL A 217 13.31 -3.67 9.79
C VAL A 217 13.24 -3.05 11.20
N LEU A 218 12.72 -1.83 11.31
CA LEU A 218 12.50 -1.17 12.60
C LEU A 218 11.54 -1.99 13.47
N GLY A 219 10.44 -2.46 12.89
CA GLY A 219 9.46 -3.28 13.59
C GLY A 219 10.07 -4.57 14.17
N ARG A 220 10.93 -5.23 13.41
CA ARG A 220 11.68 -6.40 13.90
C ARG A 220 12.54 -6.06 15.11
N ARG A 221 13.25 -4.93 15.07
CA ARG A 221 14.12 -4.49 16.17
C ARG A 221 13.34 -4.06 17.42
N GLU A 222 12.22 -3.38 17.21
CA GLU A 222 11.46 -2.74 18.30
C GLU A 222 10.25 -3.55 18.77
N GLY A 223 9.91 -4.65 18.10
CA GLY A 223 8.79 -5.54 18.47
C GLY A 223 7.42 -5.07 17.98
N TRP A 224 7.33 -4.59 16.76
CA TRP A 224 6.08 -4.22 16.08
C TRP A 224 6.08 -4.64 14.59
N LEU A 225 4.97 -4.47 13.90
CA LEU A 225 4.79 -4.89 12.52
C LEU A 225 4.48 -3.69 11.61
N ALA A 226 5.15 -3.61 10.48
CA ALA A 226 4.82 -2.69 9.40
C ALA A 226 4.30 -3.51 8.21
N GLU A 227 3.02 -3.33 7.87
CA GLU A 227 2.33 -4.23 6.95
C GLU A 227 1.65 -3.48 5.80
N HIS A 228 1.63 -4.14 4.65
CA HIS A 228 0.94 -3.67 3.46
C HIS A 228 -0.55 -4.03 3.57
N MET A 229 -1.24 -3.34 4.46
CA MET A 229 -2.62 -3.63 4.84
C MET A 229 -3.49 -2.39 4.86
N LEU A 230 -4.76 -2.57 4.47
CA LEU A 230 -5.83 -1.65 4.81
C LEU A 230 -6.21 -1.79 6.28
N ILE A 231 -6.86 -0.77 6.84
CA ILE A 231 -7.51 -0.79 8.15
C ILE A 231 -8.94 -0.31 7.97
N LEU A 232 -9.90 -1.16 8.29
CA LEU A 232 -11.33 -0.89 8.11
C LEU A 232 -12.08 -1.03 9.43
N GLY A 233 -12.85 0.00 9.79
CA GLY A 233 -13.83 -0.05 10.86
C GLY A 233 -15.20 -0.46 10.33
N ILE A 234 -15.85 -1.43 10.98
CA ILE A 234 -17.18 -1.92 10.62
C ILE A 234 -18.10 -1.68 11.81
N GLN A 235 -19.09 -0.82 11.60
CA GLN A 235 -20.11 -0.49 12.59
C GLN A 235 -21.33 -1.37 12.39
N ASN A 236 -21.74 -2.06 13.46
CA ASN A 236 -22.96 -2.88 13.47
C ASN A 236 -24.22 -2.02 13.76
N PRO A 237 -25.44 -2.60 13.67
CA PRO A 237 -26.68 -1.88 13.95
C PRO A 237 -26.80 -1.30 15.38
N LYS A 238 -26.03 -1.81 16.34
CA LYS A 238 -25.99 -1.29 17.71
C LYS A 238 -25.05 -0.08 17.87
N GLY A 239 -24.35 0.31 16.81
CA GLY A 239 -23.37 1.40 16.83
C GLY A 239 -21.98 0.99 17.30
N GLU A 240 -21.72 -0.30 17.56
CA GLU A 240 -20.40 -0.81 17.92
C GLU A 240 -19.51 -0.90 16.70
N VAL A 241 -18.30 -0.33 16.78
CA VAL A 241 -17.30 -0.38 15.70
C VAL A 241 -16.22 -1.38 16.04
N ARG A 242 -15.95 -2.29 15.10
CA ARG A 242 -14.91 -3.31 15.20
C ARG A 242 -13.96 -3.15 14.01
N TYR A 243 -12.67 -3.35 14.22
CA TYR A 243 -11.65 -3.05 13.23
C TYR A 243 -10.97 -4.32 12.73
N VAL A 244 -10.72 -4.33 11.43
CA VAL A 244 -10.00 -5.40 10.74
C VAL A 244 -8.87 -4.83 9.90
N THR A 245 -7.82 -5.62 9.69
CA THR A 245 -6.78 -5.34 8.70
C THR A 245 -6.86 -6.33 7.57
N GLY A 246 -6.41 -5.93 6.39
CA GLY A 246 -6.43 -6.81 5.23
C GLY A 246 -5.24 -6.59 4.30
N ALA A 247 -4.55 -7.67 3.95
CA ALA A 247 -3.47 -7.71 3.00
C ALA A 247 -3.90 -8.40 1.71
N PHE A 248 -3.76 -7.70 0.60
CA PHE A 248 -4.11 -8.18 -0.74
C PHE A 248 -3.03 -7.77 -1.74
N PRO A 249 -2.60 -8.66 -2.65
CA PRO A 249 -1.75 -8.28 -3.76
C PRO A 249 -2.39 -7.23 -4.67
N SER A 250 -1.61 -6.63 -5.54
CA SER A 250 -2.10 -5.65 -6.51
C SER A 250 -3.29 -6.20 -7.32
N ALA A 251 -4.26 -5.35 -7.61
CA ALA A 251 -5.49 -5.67 -8.36
C ALA A 251 -6.41 -6.71 -7.70
N CYS A 252 -6.30 -6.92 -6.39
CA CYS A 252 -7.16 -7.85 -5.63
C CYS A 252 -8.22 -7.14 -4.78
N GLY A 253 -8.49 -5.85 -5.03
CA GLY A 253 -9.62 -5.13 -4.44
C GLY A 253 -9.35 -4.48 -3.07
N LYS A 254 -8.09 -4.28 -2.67
CA LYS A 254 -7.73 -3.68 -1.38
C LYS A 254 -8.35 -2.30 -1.16
N THR A 255 -8.21 -1.37 -2.09
CA THR A 255 -8.76 -0.01 -1.96
C THR A 255 -10.28 -0.01 -1.94
N ASN A 256 -10.92 -0.86 -2.73
CA ASN A 256 -12.38 -1.00 -2.72
C ASN A 256 -12.90 -1.53 -1.37
N LEU A 257 -12.16 -2.46 -0.76
CA LEU A 257 -12.51 -2.96 0.58
C LEU A 257 -12.28 -1.89 1.65
N ALA A 258 -11.18 -1.14 1.57
CA ALA A 258 -10.86 -0.06 2.51
C ALA A 258 -11.92 1.04 2.57
N MET A 259 -12.61 1.28 1.46
CA MET A 259 -13.63 2.33 1.29
C MET A 259 -15.01 1.73 1.00
N LEU A 260 -15.28 0.54 1.52
CA LEU A 260 -16.47 -0.26 1.25
C LEU A 260 -17.75 0.49 1.64
N ILE A 261 -18.73 0.42 0.74
CA ILE A 261 -20.10 0.88 0.99
C ILE A 261 -20.97 -0.36 1.21
N PRO A 262 -21.58 -0.53 2.39
CA PRO A 262 -22.49 -1.65 2.64
C PRO A 262 -23.62 -1.73 1.62
N PRO A 263 -24.13 -2.93 1.28
CA PRO A 263 -25.34 -3.08 0.48
C PRO A 263 -26.51 -2.35 1.10
N GLU A 264 -27.50 -1.96 0.29
CA GLU A 264 -28.63 -1.13 0.72
C GLU A 264 -29.36 -1.73 1.93
N GLY A 265 -29.60 -3.04 1.94
CA GLY A 265 -30.24 -3.73 3.08
C GLY A 265 -29.46 -3.60 4.38
N TYR A 266 -28.15 -3.70 4.31
CA TYR A 266 -27.25 -3.49 5.47
C TYR A 266 -27.29 -2.04 5.94
N ARG A 267 -27.23 -1.08 5.00
CA ARG A 267 -27.30 0.37 5.35
C ARG A 267 -28.61 0.74 6.04
N LYS A 268 -29.73 0.24 5.55
CA LYS A 268 -31.06 0.45 6.15
C LYS A 268 -31.14 -0.10 7.57
N ASN A 269 -30.37 -1.14 7.86
CA ASN A 269 -30.27 -1.76 9.19
C ASN A 269 -29.22 -1.11 10.10
N GLY A 270 -28.55 -0.05 9.66
CA GLY A 270 -27.60 0.71 10.47
C GLY A 270 -26.13 0.30 10.35
N TRP A 271 -25.78 -0.60 9.44
CA TRP A 271 -24.39 -0.92 9.15
C TRP A 271 -23.68 0.22 8.44
N LYS A 272 -22.46 0.50 8.88
CA LYS A 272 -21.56 1.51 8.28
C LYS A 272 -20.14 0.97 8.22
N CYS A 273 -19.36 1.46 7.24
CA CYS A 273 -17.94 1.18 7.14
C CYS A 273 -17.14 2.48 7.22
N TRP A 274 -16.01 2.45 7.93
CA TRP A 274 -15.16 3.58 8.20
C TRP A 274 -13.72 3.27 7.77
N THR A 275 -13.14 4.10 6.92
CA THR A 275 -11.76 3.98 6.48
C THR A 275 -10.81 4.53 7.54
N VAL A 276 -9.89 3.71 8.03
CA VAL A 276 -8.77 4.14 8.88
C VAL A 276 -7.48 4.18 8.09
N GLY A 277 -7.34 3.31 7.09
CA GLY A 277 -6.22 3.30 6.17
C GLY A 277 -6.49 2.43 4.95
N ASP A 278 -5.94 2.80 3.80
CA ASP A 278 -6.17 2.08 2.55
C ASP A 278 -5.01 1.16 2.14
N ASP A 279 -3.80 1.39 2.65
CA ASP A 279 -2.60 0.77 2.07
C ASP A 279 -1.58 0.26 3.09
N ILE A 280 -1.34 0.98 4.18
CA ILE A 280 -0.28 0.69 5.15
C ILE A 280 -0.84 0.69 6.57
N ALA A 281 -0.46 -0.31 7.34
CA ALA A 281 -0.76 -0.42 8.76
C ALA A 281 0.51 -0.67 9.58
N TRP A 282 0.70 0.11 10.63
CA TRP A 282 1.68 -0.15 11.67
C TRP A 282 0.97 -0.70 12.89
N LEU A 283 1.39 -1.90 13.33
CA LEU A 283 0.69 -2.66 14.37
C LEU A 283 1.60 -2.90 15.57
N ARG A 284 1.11 -2.57 16.75
CA ARG A 284 1.82 -2.75 18.03
C ARG A 284 0.97 -3.50 19.02
N VAL A 285 1.63 -4.20 19.94
CA VAL A 285 0.97 -4.81 21.08
C VAL A 285 0.52 -3.70 22.04
N GLY A 286 -0.77 -3.63 22.32
CA GLY A 286 -1.34 -2.68 23.25
C GLY A 286 -1.29 -3.19 24.70
N PRO A 287 -1.56 -2.32 25.69
CA PRO A 287 -1.55 -2.69 27.11
C PRO A 287 -2.63 -3.72 27.48
N ASP A 288 -3.64 -3.88 26.64
CA ASP A 288 -4.71 -4.87 26.76
C ASP A 288 -4.36 -6.25 26.15
N GLY A 289 -3.13 -6.41 25.67
CA GLY A 289 -2.65 -7.64 25.03
C GLY A 289 -3.21 -7.89 23.63
N ARG A 290 -3.90 -6.91 23.06
CA ARG A 290 -4.39 -6.94 21.68
C ARG A 290 -3.40 -6.24 20.74
N LEU A 291 -3.58 -6.47 19.43
CA LEU A 291 -2.84 -5.79 18.39
C LEU A 291 -3.57 -4.50 18.02
N TRP A 292 -2.85 -3.37 18.04
CA TRP A 292 -3.37 -2.04 17.71
C TRP A 292 -2.70 -1.51 16.46
N ALA A 293 -3.48 -0.91 15.58
CA ALA A 293 -3.02 -0.42 14.28
C ALA A 293 -3.25 1.07 14.07
N VAL A 294 -2.29 1.72 13.41
CA VAL A 294 -2.43 3.07 12.85
C VAL A 294 -2.10 3.03 11.37
N ASN A 295 -2.69 3.93 10.60
CA ASN A 295 -2.19 4.28 9.27
C ASN A 295 -1.15 5.40 9.43
N PRO A 296 0.10 5.19 9.00
CA PRO A 296 1.14 6.22 9.13
C PRO A 296 1.00 7.37 8.13
N GLU A 297 0.25 7.18 7.05
CA GLU A 297 0.07 8.18 5.99
C GLU A 297 -1.00 9.23 6.34
N ASN A 298 -1.01 10.36 5.62
CA ASN A 298 -1.99 11.44 5.77
C ASN A 298 -2.89 11.61 4.54
N GLY A 299 -2.69 10.82 3.53
CA GLY A 299 -3.41 10.88 2.26
C GLY A 299 -3.45 9.53 1.54
N PHE A 300 -4.05 9.55 0.36
CA PHE A 300 -4.16 8.39 -0.51
C PHE A 300 -3.36 8.60 -1.79
N PHE A 301 -2.60 7.59 -2.18
CA PHE A 301 -1.91 7.51 -3.47
C PHE A 301 -2.54 6.38 -4.28
N GLY A 302 -3.69 6.68 -4.88
CA GLY A 302 -4.54 5.68 -5.52
C GLY A 302 -4.28 5.51 -7.01
N VAL A 303 -4.64 4.35 -7.55
CA VAL A 303 -4.71 4.09 -8.99
C VAL A 303 -5.95 4.76 -9.55
N ALA A 304 -5.80 5.60 -10.58
CA ALA A 304 -6.92 6.32 -11.19
C ALA A 304 -7.79 5.43 -12.10
N PRO A 305 -7.25 4.69 -13.08
CA PRO A 305 -8.08 3.87 -13.98
C PRO A 305 -8.97 2.88 -13.23
N GLY A 306 -10.22 2.80 -13.66
CA GLY A 306 -11.24 1.95 -13.03
C GLY A 306 -11.94 2.57 -11.83
N THR A 307 -11.44 3.66 -11.27
CA THR A 307 -12.10 4.40 -10.18
C THR A 307 -13.25 5.21 -10.75
N SER A 308 -14.47 4.92 -10.28
CA SER A 308 -15.69 5.54 -10.78
C SER A 308 -16.76 5.63 -9.70
N GLN A 309 -17.84 6.37 -10.01
CA GLN A 309 -19.02 6.42 -9.16
C GLN A 309 -19.65 5.02 -8.93
N LYS A 310 -19.44 4.11 -9.86
CA LYS A 310 -19.97 2.74 -9.76
C LYS A 310 -19.03 1.81 -8.99
N SER A 311 -17.74 1.87 -9.24
CA SER A 311 -16.76 0.93 -8.66
C SER A 311 -16.33 1.31 -7.25
N ASN A 312 -16.05 2.61 -7.02
CA ASN A 312 -15.62 3.13 -5.72
C ASN A 312 -15.95 4.64 -5.60
N PRO A 313 -17.20 5.00 -5.28
CA PRO A 313 -17.62 6.40 -5.17
C PRO A 313 -16.86 7.16 -4.09
N ASN A 314 -16.43 6.51 -2.99
CA ASN A 314 -15.66 7.15 -1.94
C ASN A 314 -14.24 7.54 -2.42
N ALA A 315 -13.58 6.67 -3.18
CA ALA A 315 -12.28 7.01 -3.76
C ALA A 315 -12.40 8.16 -4.77
N LEU A 316 -13.43 8.13 -5.63
CA LEU A 316 -13.67 9.21 -6.57
C LEU A 316 -13.94 10.54 -5.85
N ALA A 317 -14.79 10.54 -4.83
CA ALA A 317 -15.08 11.73 -4.01
C ALA A 317 -13.82 12.27 -3.30
N SER A 318 -12.89 11.40 -2.92
CA SER A 318 -11.61 11.80 -2.31
C SER A 318 -10.75 12.66 -3.22
N THR A 319 -10.95 12.57 -4.55
CA THR A 319 -10.21 13.37 -5.55
C THR A 319 -10.83 14.73 -5.86
N SER A 320 -11.88 15.12 -5.17
CA SER A 320 -12.71 16.31 -5.52
C SER A 320 -12.02 17.66 -5.28
N ARG A 321 -10.99 17.71 -4.44
CA ARG A 321 -10.25 18.94 -4.11
C ARG A 321 -8.83 18.63 -3.62
N ASN A 322 -7.96 19.64 -3.71
CA ASN A 322 -6.59 19.60 -3.18
C ASN A 322 -5.79 18.34 -3.60
N THR A 323 -6.06 17.85 -4.80
CA THR A 323 -5.55 16.58 -5.32
C THR A 323 -4.57 16.84 -6.45
N ILE A 324 -3.50 16.05 -6.50
CA ILE A 324 -2.56 16.01 -7.62
C ILE A 324 -2.80 14.74 -8.41
N PHE A 325 -3.22 14.90 -9.67
CA PHE A 325 -3.36 13.81 -10.62
C PHE A 325 -2.07 13.62 -11.40
N THR A 326 -1.70 12.40 -11.69
CA THR A 326 -0.50 12.07 -12.48
C THR A 326 -0.86 11.13 -13.63
N ASN A 327 -0.51 11.54 -14.87
CA ASN A 327 -0.67 10.75 -16.08
C ASN A 327 -2.12 10.36 -16.44
N VAL A 328 -3.05 11.23 -16.15
CA VAL A 328 -4.46 11.12 -16.57
C VAL A 328 -4.72 11.97 -17.82
N VAL A 329 -5.90 11.85 -18.41
CA VAL A 329 -6.35 12.68 -19.53
C VAL A 329 -6.72 14.08 -19.04
N LEU A 330 -6.34 15.10 -19.78
CA LEU A 330 -6.77 16.49 -19.59
C LEU A 330 -7.85 16.84 -20.62
N ASN A 331 -8.97 17.37 -20.15
CA ASN A 331 -9.92 18.07 -20.99
C ASN A 331 -9.56 19.57 -20.99
N GLU A 332 -9.03 20.06 -22.12
CA GLU A 332 -8.60 21.47 -22.25
C GLU A 332 -9.76 22.47 -22.29
N ASP A 333 -10.98 22.02 -22.62
CA ASP A 333 -12.14 22.92 -22.74
C ASP A 333 -12.60 23.43 -21.37
N ASP A 334 -12.50 22.59 -20.33
CA ASP A 334 -12.94 22.95 -18.99
C ASP A 334 -11.90 22.70 -17.89
N MET A 335 -10.68 22.31 -18.29
CA MET A 335 -9.56 22.02 -17.39
C MET A 335 -9.89 21.00 -16.30
N THR A 336 -10.59 19.94 -16.70
CA THR A 336 -10.88 18.77 -15.87
C THR A 336 -10.08 17.56 -16.33
N VAL A 337 -10.11 16.49 -15.55
CA VAL A 337 -9.39 15.25 -15.83
C VAL A 337 -10.35 14.08 -16.08
N TRP A 338 -9.85 13.09 -16.79
CA TRP A 338 -10.55 11.85 -17.06
C TRP A 338 -9.58 10.67 -17.12
N TRP A 339 -10.09 9.47 -16.86
CA TRP A 339 -9.35 8.21 -17.04
C TRP A 339 -10.32 7.08 -17.43
N GLU A 340 -9.80 6.04 -18.03
CA GLU A 340 -10.58 4.87 -18.44
C GLU A 340 -11.29 4.23 -17.26
N GLY A 341 -12.58 3.99 -17.41
CA GLY A 341 -13.45 3.45 -16.37
C GLY A 341 -14.11 4.50 -15.48
N MET A 342 -13.71 5.78 -15.54
CA MET A 342 -14.42 6.86 -14.84
C MET A 342 -15.86 6.97 -15.35
N THR A 343 -16.01 6.96 -16.65
CA THR A 343 -17.27 6.90 -17.40
C THR A 343 -17.14 5.88 -18.53
N LYS A 344 -18.28 5.49 -19.12
CA LYS A 344 -18.29 4.50 -20.23
C LYS A 344 -17.54 4.99 -21.46
N GLN A 345 -17.63 6.29 -21.77
CA GLN A 345 -16.98 6.95 -22.88
C GLN A 345 -16.19 8.18 -22.37
N PRO A 346 -15.08 8.55 -23.01
CA PRO A 346 -14.42 9.81 -22.68
C PRO A 346 -15.33 11.01 -22.94
N PRO A 347 -15.12 12.13 -22.23
CA PRO A 347 -15.86 13.35 -22.50
C PRO A 347 -15.60 13.84 -23.94
N LYS A 348 -16.52 14.59 -24.48
CA LYS A 348 -16.32 15.30 -25.75
C LYS A 348 -15.46 16.54 -25.50
N GLY A 349 -14.71 16.96 -26.52
CA GLY A 349 -13.90 18.17 -26.46
C GLY A 349 -12.46 17.98 -26.87
N HIS A 350 -11.62 18.95 -26.52
CA HIS A 350 -10.20 18.93 -26.83
C HIS A 350 -9.45 18.19 -25.71
N LEU A 351 -9.17 16.91 -25.94
CA LEU A 351 -8.51 16.05 -24.96
C LEU A 351 -7.03 15.89 -25.25
N ARG A 352 -6.24 15.85 -24.16
CA ARG A 352 -4.83 15.45 -24.17
C ARG A 352 -4.64 14.16 -23.41
N ASN A 353 -3.94 13.21 -24.00
CA ASN A 353 -3.58 11.98 -23.32
C ASN A 353 -2.50 12.22 -22.25
N TRP A 354 -2.12 11.16 -21.55
CA TRP A 354 -1.13 11.24 -20.48
C TRP A 354 0.26 11.74 -20.92
N LYS A 355 0.58 11.66 -22.22
CA LYS A 355 1.82 12.21 -22.80
C LYS A 355 1.67 13.69 -23.19
N GLY A 356 0.47 14.25 -23.15
CA GLY A 356 0.18 15.61 -23.62
C GLY A 356 -0.13 15.73 -25.10
N GLU A 357 -0.31 14.60 -25.79
CA GLU A 357 -0.67 14.56 -27.21
C GLU A 357 -2.19 14.71 -27.40
N VAL A 358 -2.61 15.26 -28.52
CA VAL A 358 -4.04 15.32 -28.90
C VAL A 358 -4.60 13.90 -28.98
N TRP A 359 -5.71 13.66 -28.32
CA TRP A 359 -6.32 12.34 -28.21
C TRP A 359 -7.85 12.46 -28.15
N ASP A 360 -8.56 11.53 -28.76
CA ASP A 360 -10.04 11.45 -28.72
C ASP A 360 -10.56 10.02 -28.50
N GLY A 361 -9.64 9.07 -28.37
CA GLY A 361 -9.97 7.65 -28.18
C GLY A 361 -10.38 6.92 -29.46
N SER A 362 -10.42 7.58 -30.64
CA SER A 362 -10.87 6.98 -31.90
C SER A 362 -9.90 5.94 -32.45
N ASP A 363 -8.63 6.04 -32.11
CA ASP A 363 -7.55 5.14 -32.53
C ASP A 363 -7.44 3.86 -31.69
N GLY A 364 -8.29 3.72 -30.65
CA GLY A 364 -8.27 2.58 -29.75
C GLY A 364 -7.14 2.60 -28.70
N THR A 365 -6.33 3.67 -28.67
CA THR A 365 -5.31 3.84 -27.64
C THR A 365 -5.91 4.33 -26.33
N ARG A 366 -5.19 4.12 -25.23
CA ARG A 366 -5.58 4.64 -23.91
C ARG A 366 -5.21 6.10 -23.78
N GLY A 367 -6.11 6.87 -23.17
CA GLY A 367 -5.86 8.28 -22.86
C GLY A 367 -5.05 8.46 -21.58
N ALA A 368 -5.42 7.77 -20.51
CA ALA A 368 -4.65 7.73 -19.26
C ALA A 368 -3.67 6.57 -19.26
N HIS A 369 -2.52 6.73 -18.59
CA HIS A 369 -1.60 5.61 -18.37
C HIS A 369 -2.28 4.55 -17.48
N PRO A 370 -2.11 3.23 -17.74
CA PRO A 370 -2.72 2.18 -16.91
C PRO A 370 -2.34 2.27 -15.42
N ASN A 371 -1.20 2.85 -15.11
CA ASN A 371 -0.71 3.06 -13.75
C ASN A 371 -0.78 4.54 -13.32
N SER A 372 -1.63 5.33 -13.96
CA SER A 372 -1.89 6.71 -13.56
C SER A 372 -2.43 6.78 -12.13
N ARG A 373 -2.10 7.88 -11.44
CA ARG A 373 -2.34 8.02 -10.00
C ARG A 373 -3.07 9.31 -9.67
N PHE A 374 -3.69 9.30 -8.50
CA PHE A 374 -4.09 10.51 -7.80
C PHE A 374 -3.47 10.52 -6.40
N THR A 375 -3.06 11.70 -5.95
CA THR A 375 -2.61 11.95 -4.58
C THR A 375 -3.63 12.84 -3.92
N ALA A 376 -4.41 12.31 -2.98
CA ALA A 376 -5.55 13.00 -2.37
C ALA A 376 -5.43 13.06 -0.84
N PRO A 377 -5.85 14.18 -0.21
CA PRO A 377 -5.96 14.25 1.25
C PRO A 377 -6.97 13.25 1.77
N ALA A 378 -6.63 12.54 2.86
CA ALA A 378 -7.53 11.57 3.46
C ALA A 378 -8.83 12.20 3.99
N GLU A 379 -8.78 13.46 4.43
CA GLU A 379 -9.94 14.22 4.89
C GLU A 379 -11.04 14.41 3.83
N ASN A 380 -10.71 14.25 2.55
CA ASN A 380 -11.69 14.31 1.48
C ASN A 380 -12.57 13.05 1.41
N CYS A 381 -12.15 11.94 2.01
CA CYS A 381 -12.87 10.68 1.93
C CYS A 381 -14.15 10.72 2.75
N PRO A 382 -15.35 10.50 2.12
CA PRO A 382 -16.63 10.59 2.83
C PRO A 382 -16.79 9.62 3.99
N CYS A 383 -16.09 8.48 3.98
CA CYS A 383 -16.14 7.47 5.02
C CYS A 383 -14.89 7.43 5.90
N ILE A 384 -14.10 8.51 5.93
CA ILE A 384 -12.92 8.57 6.80
C ILE A 384 -13.31 8.46 8.27
N SER A 385 -12.63 7.62 9.02
CA SER A 385 -12.82 7.47 10.46
C SER A 385 -12.16 8.62 11.21
N GLU A 386 -12.80 9.10 12.28
CA GLU A 386 -12.16 10.06 13.19
C GLU A 386 -10.89 9.50 13.85
N GLU A 387 -10.83 8.17 14.01
CA GLU A 387 -9.66 7.47 14.57
C GLU A 387 -8.39 7.68 13.72
N PHE A 388 -8.54 7.94 12.42
CA PHE A 388 -7.43 8.28 11.53
C PHE A 388 -6.60 9.47 12.04
N PHE A 389 -7.26 10.47 12.62
CA PHE A 389 -6.61 11.72 13.04
C PHE A 389 -6.10 11.71 14.47
N LYS A 390 -6.48 10.73 15.28
CA LYS A 390 -6.15 10.70 16.73
C LYS A 390 -4.74 10.19 17.03
N GLY A 391 -4.18 9.33 16.19
CA GLY A 391 -2.84 8.76 16.38
C GLY A 391 -2.69 7.74 17.50
N THR A 392 -3.77 7.39 18.19
CA THR A 392 -3.78 6.38 19.27
C THR A 392 -3.89 4.95 18.75
N GLY A 393 -4.30 4.79 17.51
CA GLY A 393 -4.57 3.50 16.90
C GLY A 393 -5.94 2.93 17.23
N VAL A 394 -6.24 1.81 16.59
CA VAL A 394 -7.48 1.04 16.78
C VAL A 394 -7.15 -0.42 17.07
N PRO A 395 -7.93 -1.09 17.98
CA PRO A 395 -7.71 -2.50 18.30
C PRO A 395 -8.20 -3.39 17.15
N ILE A 396 -7.39 -4.33 16.73
CA ILE A 396 -7.68 -5.21 15.59
C ILE A 396 -8.31 -6.51 16.08
N SER A 397 -9.48 -6.83 15.56
CA SER A 397 -10.21 -8.07 15.84
C SER A 397 -9.86 -9.20 14.87
N ALA A 398 -9.61 -8.87 13.59
CA ALA A 398 -9.27 -9.84 12.57
C ALA A 398 -8.19 -9.33 11.63
N ILE A 399 -7.32 -10.23 11.20
CA ILE A 399 -6.38 -10.04 10.09
C ILE A 399 -6.86 -10.88 8.92
N ILE A 400 -7.00 -10.26 7.75
CA ILE A 400 -7.55 -10.90 6.55
C ILE A 400 -6.48 -10.93 5.47
N PHE A 401 -6.13 -12.13 5.01
CA PHE A 401 -5.30 -12.32 3.83
C PHE A 401 -6.18 -12.72 2.66
N GLY A 402 -5.83 -12.30 1.45
CA GLY A 402 -6.57 -12.69 0.27
C GLY A 402 -5.79 -12.46 -1.01
N GLY A 403 -6.10 -13.27 -2.03
CA GLY A 403 -5.53 -13.16 -3.36
C GLY A 403 -6.51 -13.67 -4.41
N ARG A 404 -6.24 -13.36 -5.66
CA ARG A 404 -7.06 -13.80 -6.79
C ARG A 404 -6.74 -15.25 -7.12
N ARG A 405 -7.69 -16.18 -6.87
CA ARG A 405 -7.60 -17.58 -7.25
C ARG A 405 -8.92 -18.02 -7.92
N ALA A 406 -8.83 -18.54 -9.14
CA ALA A 406 -10.02 -18.99 -9.89
C ALA A 406 -10.66 -20.25 -9.26
N LYS A 407 -9.88 -21.11 -8.62
CA LYS A 407 -10.34 -22.43 -8.14
C LYS A 407 -9.93 -22.77 -6.72
N THR A 408 -8.70 -22.49 -6.30
CA THR A 408 -8.06 -23.13 -5.14
C THR A 408 -8.65 -22.70 -3.80
N ALA A 409 -8.63 -21.42 -3.47
CA ALA A 409 -9.08 -20.96 -2.15
C ALA A 409 -10.62 -20.83 -2.11
N PRO A 410 -11.28 -21.26 -1.02
CA PRO A 410 -12.71 -21.00 -0.83
C PRO A 410 -12.98 -19.51 -0.57
N LEU A 411 -14.27 -19.13 -0.56
CA LEU A 411 -14.70 -17.75 -0.30
C LEU A 411 -14.08 -17.18 0.98
N VAL A 412 -14.08 -17.96 2.05
CA VAL A 412 -13.49 -17.58 3.33
C VAL A 412 -13.17 -18.82 4.16
N TYR A 413 -12.05 -18.75 4.90
CA TYR A 413 -11.77 -19.66 6.01
C TYR A 413 -10.93 -18.97 7.09
N GLN A 414 -11.03 -19.49 8.29
CA GLN A 414 -10.29 -19.04 9.47
C GLN A 414 -9.13 -19.99 9.77
N SER A 415 -7.95 -19.44 10.11
CA SER A 415 -6.84 -20.26 10.60
C SER A 415 -7.15 -20.87 11.98
N ARG A 416 -6.52 -22.02 12.29
CA ARG A 416 -6.72 -22.71 13.56
C ARG A 416 -6.15 -21.95 14.73
N ASP A 417 -4.99 -21.34 14.54
CA ASP A 417 -4.24 -20.58 15.53
C ASP A 417 -3.35 -19.54 14.85
N TRP A 418 -2.52 -18.85 15.62
CA TRP A 418 -1.62 -17.82 15.10
C TRP A 418 -0.57 -18.38 14.13
N ALA A 419 0.09 -19.48 14.49
CA ALA A 419 1.13 -20.08 13.65
C ALA A 419 0.56 -20.54 12.31
N HIS A 420 -0.59 -21.19 12.31
CA HIS A 420 -1.33 -21.53 11.09
C HIS A 420 -1.73 -20.27 10.31
N GLY A 421 -2.14 -19.20 10.97
CA GLY A 421 -2.44 -17.91 10.36
C GLY A 421 -1.23 -17.27 9.67
N VAL A 422 -0.06 -17.35 10.29
CA VAL A 422 1.20 -16.92 9.66
C VAL A 422 1.50 -17.76 8.41
N PHE A 423 1.28 -19.06 8.45
CA PHE A 423 1.40 -19.93 7.28
C PHE A 423 0.42 -19.52 6.17
N VAL A 424 -0.83 -19.21 6.49
CA VAL A 424 -1.83 -18.73 5.52
C VAL A 424 -1.34 -17.45 4.83
N GLY A 425 -0.83 -16.49 5.58
CA GLY A 425 -0.25 -15.27 5.03
C GLY A 425 1.03 -15.50 4.22
N ALA A 426 1.93 -16.36 4.71
CA ALA A 426 3.20 -16.68 4.06
C ALA A 426 3.02 -17.42 2.71
N THR A 427 1.92 -18.12 2.56
CA THR A 427 1.61 -18.90 1.35
C THR A 427 0.65 -18.19 0.40
N MET A 428 0.32 -16.95 0.69
CA MET A 428 -0.54 -16.12 -0.14
C MET A 428 -0.08 -16.09 -1.59
N ALA A 429 -1.03 -16.23 -2.51
CA ALA A 429 -0.75 -16.21 -3.94
C ALA A 429 -1.89 -15.52 -4.69
N SER A 430 -1.56 -14.96 -5.84
CA SER A 430 -2.52 -14.35 -6.74
C SER A 430 -2.22 -14.71 -8.19
N GLU A 431 -3.27 -14.96 -8.95
CA GLU A 431 -3.17 -15.20 -10.39
C GLU A 431 -3.03 -13.87 -11.14
N THR A 432 -2.18 -13.86 -12.16
CA THR A 432 -1.99 -12.68 -13.01
C THR A 432 -3.24 -12.37 -13.83
N THR A 433 -3.48 -11.08 -14.06
CA THR A 433 -4.59 -10.56 -14.87
C THR A 433 -4.09 -10.05 -16.22
N ALA A 434 -5.03 -9.77 -17.14
CA ALA A 434 -4.72 -9.17 -18.44
C ALA A 434 -4.04 -7.76 -18.34
N ALA A 435 -4.17 -7.09 -17.22
CA ALA A 435 -3.51 -5.80 -16.97
C ALA A 435 -2.03 -5.93 -16.56
N ALA A 436 -1.58 -7.15 -16.22
CA ALA A 436 -0.18 -7.42 -15.88
C ALA A 436 0.61 -7.80 -17.14
N THR A 437 1.91 -7.55 -17.10
CA THR A 437 2.83 -8.06 -18.13
C THR A 437 3.02 -9.57 -17.94
N GLY A 438 2.79 -10.36 -18.99
CA GLY A 438 2.94 -11.81 -18.99
C GLY A 438 1.64 -12.57 -19.25
N ALA A 439 1.68 -13.91 -19.07
CA ALA A 439 0.52 -14.77 -19.28
C ALA A 439 -0.54 -14.56 -18.19
N VAL A 440 -1.81 -14.60 -18.59
CA VAL A 440 -2.96 -14.53 -17.68
C VAL A 440 -3.10 -15.86 -16.92
N GLY A 441 -3.49 -15.79 -15.64
CA GLY A 441 -3.75 -16.96 -14.81
C GLY A 441 -2.50 -17.63 -14.22
N VAL A 442 -1.33 -17.02 -14.34
CA VAL A 442 -0.10 -17.50 -13.70
C VAL A 442 -0.12 -17.18 -12.21
N VAL A 443 0.05 -18.20 -11.39
CA VAL A 443 0.10 -18.05 -9.93
C VAL A 443 1.43 -17.43 -9.51
N ARG A 444 1.37 -16.30 -8.81
CA ARG A 444 2.53 -15.61 -8.21
C ARG A 444 2.39 -15.62 -6.70
N ARG A 445 3.44 -16.08 -6.02
CA ARG A 445 3.53 -16.00 -4.57
C ARG A 445 3.86 -14.58 -4.15
N ASP A 446 3.04 -14.06 -3.25
CA ASP A 446 3.20 -12.73 -2.66
C ASP A 446 2.86 -12.78 -1.16
N PRO A 447 3.77 -13.31 -0.35
CA PRO A 447 3.53 -13.51 1.09
C PRO A 447 3.07 -12.23 1.76
N MET A 448 1.89 -12.26 2.38
CA MET A 448 1.29 -11.14 3.12
C MET A 448 1.21 -9.83 2.31
N ALA A 449 1.26 -9.91 0.97
CA ALA A 449 1.40 -8.78 0.04
C ALA A 449 2.66 -7.92 0.31
N MET A 450 3.69 -8.50 0.92
CA MET A 450 4.91 -7.84 1.37
C MET A 450 6.15 -8.19 0.54
N ARG A 451 6.04 -9.04 -0.47
CA ARG A 451 7.22 -9.46 -1.24
C ARG A 451 8.06 -8.28 -1.78
N PRO A 452 7.48 -7.23 -2.38
CA PRO A 452 8.24 -6.07 -2.85
C PRO A 452 8.64 -5.09 -1.72
N PHE A 453 8.16 -5.29 -0.50
CA PHE A 453 8.15 -4.28 0.56
C PHE A 453 8.78 -4.73 1.87
N CYS A 454 9.23 -5.97 1.98
CA CYS A 454 9.97 -6.45 3.14
C CYS A 454 11.45 -6.04 3.01
N GLY A 455 11.96 -5.28 3.98
CA GLY A 455 13.31 -4.73 3.98
C GLY A 455 14.41 -5.70 4.45
N TYR A 456 14.09 -6.97 4.63
CA TYR A 456 15.03 -8.01 5.08
C TYR A 456 14.59 -9.40 4.62
N ASN A 457 15.29 -10.45 5.04
CA ASN A 457 14.98 -11.82 4.65
C ASN A 457 13.55 -12.20 5.06
N MET A 458 12.75 -12.62 4.10
CA MET A 458 11.33 -12.96 4.31
C MET A 458 11.15 -14.10 5.31
N ALA A 459 12.08 -15.05 5.40
CA ALA A 459 12.02 -16.11 6.42
C ALA A 459 12.14 -15.54 7.83
N ASP A 460 13.04 -14.57 8.04
CA ASP A 460 13.17 -13.87 9.31
C ASP A 460 11.94 -12.99 9.61
N TYR A 461 11.30 -12.45 8.58
CA TYR A 461 10.05 -11.70 8.69
C TYR A 461 8.90 -12.61 9.17
N TRP A 462 8.77 -13.82 8.66
CA TRP A 462 7.79 -14.80 9.14
C TRP A 462 8.10 -15.23 10.58
N GLN A 463 9.38 -15.42 10.92
CA GLN A 463 9.77 -15.71 12.29
C GLN A 463 9.37 -14.58 13.24
N HIS A 464 9.55 -13.33 12.82
CA HIS A 464 9.09 -12.17 13.60
C HIS A 464 7.56 -12.17 13.83
N TRP A 465 6.78 -12.56 12.80
CA TRP A 465 5.33 -12.75 12.96
C TRP A 465 5.01 -13.84 14.00
N LEU A 466 5.71 -14.96 13.96
CA LEU A 466 5.54 -16.04 14.94
C LEU A 466 5.89 -15.56 16.35
N ASP A 467 7.01 -14.88 16.51
CA ASP A 467 7.47 -14.33 17.79
C ASP A 467 6.49 -13.28 18.36
N MET A 468 5.86 -12.50 17.49
CA MET A 468 4.82 -11.53 17.89
C MET A 468 3.61 -12.23 18.53
N GLY A 469 3.24 -13.41 18.05
CA GLY A 469 2.14 -14.20 18.61
C GLY A 469 2.32 -14.56 20.08
N GLU A 470 3.55 -14.80 20.51
CA GLU A 470 3.89 -15.08 21.91
C GLU A 470 3.64 -13.89 22.85
N LYS A 471 3.61 -12.67 22.29
CA LYS A 471 3.38 -11.41 23.00
C LYS A 471 1.92 -10.96 22.98
N LEU A 472 1.05 -11.72 22.35
CA LEU A 472 -0.35 -11.37 22.08
C LEU A 472 -1.31 -12.37 22.77
N PRO A 473 -1.54 -12.26 24.08
CA PRO A 473 -2.51 -13.13 24.77
C PRO A 473 -3.93 -12.98 24.19
N ASN A 474 -4.25 -11.83 23.63
CA ASN A 474 -5.51 -11.53 22.98
C ASN A 474 -5.30 -11.25 21.48
N ALA A 475 -4.60 -12.15 20.78
CA ALA A 475 -4.30 -12.02 19.37
C ALA A 475 -5.57 -11.95 18.51
N PRO A 476 -5.56 -11.15 17.44
CA PRO A 476 -6.63 -11.21 16.45
C PRO A 476 -6.66 -12.58 15.77
N LYS A 477 -7.86 -12.99 15.34
CA LYS A 477 -8.02 -14.19 14.51
C LYS A 477 -7.60 -13.87 13.08
N ILE A 478 -7.05 -14.86 12.37
CA ILE A 478 -6.55 -14.72 11.01
C ILE A 478 -7.45 -15.48 10.05
N PHE A 479 -7.82 -14.84 8.95
CA PHE A 479 -8.70 -15.36 7.92
C PHE A 479 -8.07 -15.25 6.55
N ASN A 480 -8.49 -16.11 5.62
CA ASN A 480 -8.24 -15.94 4.20
C ASN A 480 -9.57 -15.76 3.46
N VAL A 481 -9.59 -14.88 2.47
CA VAL A 481 -10.74 -14.64 1.60
C VAL A 481 -10.34 -14.74 0.12
N ASN A 482 -11.29 -15.15 -0.71
CA ASN A 482 -11.12 -15.20 -2.16
C ASN A 482 -12.41 -14.76 -2.85
N TRP A 483 -12.43 -13.53 -3.34
CA TRP A 483 -13.58 -12.96 -4.07
C TRP A 483 -13.67 -13.38 -5.54
N PHE A 484 -12.71 -14.15 -6.04
CA PHE A 484 -12.42 -14.26 -7.47
C PHE A 484 -12.63 -15.65 -8.07
N ARG A 485 -13.30 -16.56 -7.37
CA ARG A 485 -13.66 -17.85 -7.96
C ARG A 485 -14.59 -17.66 -9.14
N THR A 486 -14.36 -18.44 -10.20
CA THR A 486 -15.10 -18.37 -11.46
C THR A 486 -15.83 -19.67 -11.75
N ASP A 487 -16.89 -19.57 -12.57
CA ASP A 487 -17.50 -20.70 -13.24
C ASP A 487 -16.65 -21.18 -14.44
N ASP A 488 -17.10 -22.22 -15.12
CA ASP A 488 -16.41 -22.79 -16.30
C ASP A 488 -16.34 -21.81 -17.50
N ASN A 489 -17.14 -20.75 -17.48
CA ASN A 489 -17.13 -19.69 -18.46
C ASN A 489 -16.28 -18.48 -18.05
N GLY A 490 -15.57 -18.57 -16.93
CA GLY A 490 -14.73 -17.50 -16.39
C GLY A 490 -15.49 -16.35 -15.73
N ARG A 491 -16.78 -16.52 -15.40
CA ARG A 491 -17.59 -15.50 -14.71
C ARG A 491 -17.43 -15.65 -13.21
N PHE A 492 -17.29 -14.53 -12.50
CA PHE A 492 -17.19 -14.53 -11.03
C PHE A 492 -18.48 -15.08 -10.40
N LEU A 493 -18.28 -16.01 -9.45
CA LEU A 493 -19.37 -16.60 -8.66
C LEU A 493 -19.81 -15.72 -7.50
N TRP A 494 -18.93 -14.84 -7.02
CA TRP A 494 -19.21 -13.91 -5.94
C TRP A 494 -19.30 -12.48 -6.49
N PRO A 495 -20.32 -11.69 -6.09
CA PRO A 495 -20.51 -10.34 -6.64
C PRO A 495 -19.44 -9.33 -6.24
N GLY A 496 -18.79 -9.52 -5.09
CA GLY A 496 -17.77 -8.59 -4.62
C GLY A 496 -18.29 -7.25 -4.15
N PHE A 497 -17.43 -6.22 -4.13
CA PHE A 497 -17.76 -4.87 -3.68
C PHE A 497 -18.48 -4.85 -2.31
N GLY A 498 -19.61 -4.15 -2.20
CA GLY A 498 -20.39 -4.05 -0.98
C GLY A 498 -20.80 -5.40 -0.38
N ASP A 499 -21.02 -6.42 -1.22
CA ASP A 499 -21.41 -7.76 -0.77
C ASP A 499 -20.29 -8.49 0.00
N ASN A 500 -19.05 -8.02 -0.07
CA ASN A 500 -17.97 -8.51 0.78
C ASN A 500 -18.26 -8.29 2.27
N LEU A 501 -19.10 -7.32 2.63
CA LEU A 501 -19.54 -7.13 4.02
C LEU A 501 -20.23 -8.37 4.60
N ARG A 502 -20.87 -9.18 3.78
CA ARG A 502 -21.55 -10.43 4.22
C ARG A 502 -20.53 -11.42 4.78
N VAL A 503 -19.37 -11.49 4.17
CA VAL A 503 -18.25 -12.32 4.64
C VAL A 503 -17.59 -11.68 5.87
N LEU A 504 -17.40 -10.36 5.86
CA LEU A 504 -16.86 -9.62 7.02
C LEU A 504 -17.77 -9.75 8.25
N GLU A 505 -19.08 -9.80 8.07
CA GLU A 505 -20.03 -10.05 9.15
C GLU A 505 -19.78 -11.42 9.80
N TRP A 506 -19.61 -12.49 9.00
CA TRP A 506 -19.26 -13.81 9.53
C TRP A 506 -17.90 -13.78 10.24
N ILE A 507 -16.89 -13.15 9.66
CA ILE A 507 -15.56 -13.01 10.27
C ILE A 507 -15.66 -12.36 11.66
N LEU A 508 -16.40 -11.26 11.78
CA LEU A 508 -16.56 -10.56 13.05
C LEU A 508 -17.34 -11.41 14.07
N LYS A 509 -18.39 -12.12 13.65
CA LYS A 509 -19.11 -13.05 14.52
C LYS A 509 -18.20 -14.17 15.03
N ARG A 510 -17.27 -14.66 14.22
CA ARG A 510 -16.24 -15.62 14.65
C ARG A 510 -15.30 -15.02 15.70
N CYS A 511 -14.89 -13.76 15.51
CA CYS A 511 -13.98 -13.09 16.45
C CYS A 511 -14.57 -12.93 17.86
N PHE A 512 -15.90 -12.88 17.97
CA PHE A 512 -16.62 -12.68 19.23
C PHE A 512 -17.43 -13.89 19.67
N ASP A 513 -17.14 -15.07 19.08
CA ASP A 513 -17.77 -16.36 19.39
C ASP A 513 -19.32 -16.35 19.28
N GLU A 514 -19.83 -15.55 18.33
CA GLU A 514 -21.27 -15.39 18.06
C GLU A 514 -21.78 -16.38 17.01
N VAL A 515 -20.90 -17.11 16.33
CA VAL A 515 -21.23 -18.12 15.29
C VAL A 515 -20.24 -19.27 15.29
N GLY A 516 -20.71 -20.46 14.98
CA GLY A 516 -19.88 -21.64 14.81
C GLY A 516 -19.15 -21.69 13.46
N ALA A 517 -18.46 -22.77 13.22
CA ALA A 517 -17.82 -23.08 11.94
C ALA A 517 -17.63 -24.57 11.78
N ASP A 518 -17.50 -25.03 10.56
CA ASP A 518 -17.13 -26.40 10.23
C ASP A 518 -15.61 -26.51 10.10
N GLU A 519 -15.02 -27.51 10.76
CA GLU A 519 -13.60 -27.78 10.65
C GLU A 519 -13.30 -28.51 9.35
N THR A 520 -12.31 -28.02 8.61
CA THR A 520 -11.82 -28.62 7.35
C THR A 520 -10.32 -28.85 7.42
N VAL A 521 -9.77 -29.47 6.39
CA VAL A 521 -8.31 -29.70 6.30
C VAL A 521 -7.49 -28.41 6.18
N ILE A 522 -8.12 -27.29 5.81
CA ILE A 522 -7.45 -25.98 5.67
C ILE A 522 -7.76 -25.00 6.82
N GLY A 523 -8.63 -25.33 7.73
CA GLY A 523 -9.07 -24.46 8.83
C GLY A 523 -10.57 -24.52 9.06
N TYR A 524 -11.16 -23.42 9.52
CA TYR A 524 -12.60 -23.33 9.83
C TYR A 524 -13.34 -22.57 8.74
N GLU A 525 -14.42 -23.15 8.23
CA GLU A 525 -15.29 -22.55 7.21
C GLU A 525 -16.68 -22.24 7.77
N PRO A 526 -17.40 -21.26 7.20
CA PRO A 526 -18.80 -21.04 7.55
C PRO A 526 -19.68 -22.19 7.09
N LYS A 527 -20.74 -22.44 7.83
CA LYS A 527 -21.88 -23.15 7.26
C LYS A 527 -22.59 -22.25 6.25
N PRO A 528 -23.15 -22.79 5.16
CA PRO A 528 -23.81 -21.94 4.16
C PRO A 528 -24.91 -21.02 4.74
N GLU A 529 -25.63 -21.47 5.75
CA GLU A 529 -26.68 -20.69 6.43
C GLU A 529 -26.14 -19.52 7.27
N ASP A 530 -24.85 -19.48 7.59
CA ASP A 530 -24.23 -18.43 8.40
C ASP A 530 -23.82 -17.19 7.57
N ILE A 531 -23.88 -17.28 6.24
CA ILE A 531 -23.64 -16.16 5.32
C ILE A 531 -24.99 -15.63 4.84
N ASN A 532 -25.27 -14.38 5.12
CA ASN A 532 -26.49 -13.71 4.68
C ASN A 532 -26.46 -13.45 3.17
N LEU A 533 -27.31 -14.15 2.41
CA LEU A 533 -27.43 -14.04 0.96
C LEU A 533 -28.60 -13.14 0.49
N ASP A 534 -29.35 -12.54 1.41
CA ASP A 534 -30.53 -11.74 1.07
C ASP A 534 -30.15 -10.57 0.15
N GLY A 535 -30.76 -10.57 -1.04
CA GLY A 535 -30.59 -9.48 -2.01
C GLY A 535 -29.27 -9.44 -2.78
N CYS A 536 -28.36 -10.44 -2.62
CA CYS A 536 -27.10 -10.44 -3.36
C CYS A 536 -27.13 -11.22 -4.69
N GLY A 537 -28.21 -11.99 -4.95
CA GLY A 537 -28.36 -12.78 -6.16
C GLY A 537 -27.54 -14.08 -6.20
N VAL A 538 -26.86 -14.43 -5.11
CA VAL A 538 -26.13 -15.69 -4.96
C VAL A 538 -27.06 -16.75 -4.37
N THR A 539 -27.09 -17.94 -4.98
CA THR A 539 -27.87 -19.08 -4.45
C THR A 539 -27.07 -19.85 -3.39
N VAL A 540 -27.79 -20.62 -2.57
CA VAL A 540 -27.13 -21.50 -1.56
C VAL A 540 -26.23 -22.53 -2.25
N GLU A 541 -26.63 -23.06 -3.42
CA GLU A 541 -25.82 -23.98 -4.21
C GLU A 541 -24.53 -23.35 -4.69
N THR A 542 -24.59 -22.10 -5.16
CA THR A 542 -23.39 -21.34 -5.56
C THR A 542 -22.49 -21.08 -4.35
N LEU A 543 -23.06 -20.74 -3.19
CA LEU A 543 -22.27 -20.55 -1.97
C LEU A 543 -21.58 -21.85 -1.53
N LYS A 544 -22.27 -23.01 -1.60
CA LYS A 544 -21.66 -24.31 -1.34
C LYS A 544 -20.50 -24.60 -2.29
N ALA A 545 -20.65 -24.27 -3.58
CA ALA A 545 -19.56 -24.39 -4.54
C ALA A 545 -18.36 -23.48 -4.19
N LEU A 546 -18.62 -22.25 -3.73
CA LEU A 546 -17.59 -21.30 -3.27
C LEU A 546 -16.84 -21.77 -2.01
N LEU A 547 -17.42 -22.67 -1.22
CA LEU A 547 -16.82 -23.23 -0.01
C LEU A 547 -16.21 -24.63 -0.25
N THR A 548 -16.39 -25.20 -1.44
CA THR A 548 -15.86 -26.53 -1.75
C THR A 548 -14.37 -26.48 -2.05
N LEU A 549 -13.63 -27.45 -1.51
CA LEU A 549 -12.20 -27.63 -1.73
C LEU A 549 -11.96 -28.61 -2.88
N ASP A 550 -11.19 -28.21 -3.88
CA ASP A 550 -10.73 -29.06 -4.96
C ASP A 550 -9.36 -29.66 -4.62
N ALA A 551 -9.33 -30.95 -4.33
CA ALA A 551 -8.11 -31.63 -3.88
C ALA A 551 -6.97 -31.57 -4.89
N GLU A 552 -7.25 -31.61 -6.20
CA GLU A 552 -6.21 -31.53 -7.23
C GLU A 552 -5.53 -30.15 -7.22
N SER A 553 -6.33 -29.08 -7.24
CA SER A 553 -5.78 -27.72 -7.20
C SER A 553 -5.04 -27.42 -5.88
N TRP A 554 -5.45 -28.03 -4.77
CA TRP A 554 -4.72 -27.91 -3.51
C TRP A 554 -3.40 -28.67 -3.51
N ARG A 555 -3.32 -29.87 -4.13
CA ARG A 555 -2.04 -30.58 -4.31
C ARG A 555 -1.07 -29.76 -5.16
N GLU A 556 -1.53 -29.17 -6.25
CA GLU A 556 -0.72 -28.25 -7.07
C GLU A 556 -0.25 -27.03 -6.26
N ASN A 557 -1.15 -26.47 -5.43
CA ASN A 557 -0.81 -25.35 -4.55
C ASN A 557 0.27 -25.73 -3.53
N CYS A 558 0.17 -26.90 -2.91
CA CYS A 558 1.19 -27.41 -1.99
C CYS A 558 2.55 -27.57 -2.67
N ALA A 559 2.59 -28.11 -3.88
CA ALA A 559 3.82 -28.22 -4.67
C ALA A 559 4.44 -26.85 -4.95
N GLY A 560 3.63 -25.86 -5.33
CA GLY A 560 4.09 -24.47 -5.53
C GLY A 560 4.59 -23.79 -4.25
N ILE A 561 3.96 -24.08 -3.11
CA ILE A 561 4.44 -23.58 -1.80
C ILE A 561 5.80 -24.19 -1.47
N ARG A 562 5.96 -25.49 -1.64
CA ARG A 562 7.22 -26.21 -1.37
C ARG A 562 8.37 -25.66 -2.23
N GLU A 563 8.12 -25.45 -3.51
CA GLU A 563 9.09 -24.82 -4.41
C GLU A 563 9.47 -23.41 -3.94
N TYR A 564 8.48 -22.60 -3.58
CA TYR A 564 8.72 -21.25 -3.09
C TYR A 564 9.49 -21.24 -1.77
N PHE A 565 9.16 -22.09 -0.82
CA PHE A 565 9.83 -22.18 0.48
C PHE A 565 11.27 -22.70 0.37
N ALA A 566 11.57 -23.51 -0.63
CA ALA A 566 12.92 -24.06 -0.82
C ALA A 566 14.02 -23.01 -0.94
N GLN A 567 13.72 -21.83 -1.48
CA GLN A 567 14.71 -20.74 -1.64
C GLN A 567 15.21 -20.17 -0.31
N PHE A 568 14.51 -20.40 0.80
CA PHE A 568 14.87 -19.90 2.13
C PHE A 568 15.76 -20.87 2.92
N GLY A 569 15.89 -22.12 2.45
CA GLY A 569 16.73 -23.14 3.08
C GLY A 569 16.44 -23.33 4.57
N ASP A 570 17.49 -23.38 5.36
CA ASP A 570 17.41 -23.61 6.82
C ASP A 570 16.82 -22.42 7.61
N LYS A 571 16.68 -21.25 6.98
CA LYS A 571 16.04 -20.09 7.61
C LYS A 571 14.51 -20.19 7.66
N LEU A 572 13.91 -21.06 6.84
CA LEU A 572 12.46 -21.26 6.88
C LEU A 572 12.04 -21.67 8.29
N PRO A 573 11.10 -20.94 8.95
CA PRO A 573 10.59 -21.32 10.26
C PRO A 573 10.06 -22.74 10.30
N HIS A 574 10.38 -23.46 11.37
CA HIS A 574 9.96 -24.85 11.55
C HIS A 574 8.44 -25.02 11.51
N GLU A 575 7.72 -24.12 12.14
CA GLU A 575 6.26 -24.09 12.20
C GLU A 575 5.64 -24.03 10.79
N LEU A 576 6.22 -23.25 9.88
CA LEU A 576 5.73 -23.16 8.49
C LEU A 576 5.99 -24.44 7.70
N ARG A 577 7.10 -25.12 8.00
CA ARG A 577 7.41 -26.43 7.38
C ARG A 577 6.43 -27.49 7.85
N GLU A 578 6.15 -27.54 9.14
CA GLU A 578 5.18 -28.50 9.72
C GLU A 578 3.77 -28.29 9.17
N GLU A 579 3.34 -27.02 9.03
CA GLU A 579 2.02 -26.71 8.45
C GLU A 579 1.94 -27.13 6.97
N LEU A 580 3.01 -26.97 6.19
CA LEU A 580 3.02 -27.45 4.81
C LEU A 580 2.94 -28.98 4.74
N GLU A 581 3.73 -29.69 5.56
CA GLU A 581 3.74 -31.16 5.60
C GLU A 581 2.36 -31.71 6.02
N ALA A 582 1.72 -31.07 7.00
CA ALA A 582 0.37 -31.44 7.42
C ALA A 582 -0.66 -31.22 6.29
N LEU A 583 -0.56 -30.12 5.57
CA LEU A 583 -1.44 -29.80 4.44
C LEU A 583 -1.25 -30.77 3.28
N GLU A 584 0.00 -31.10 2.92
CA GLU A 584 0.33 -32.08 1.88
C GLU A 584 -0.25 -33.46 2.23
N LYS A 585 -0.08 -33.89 3.48
CA LYS A 585 -0.63 -35.16 3.95
C LYS A 585 -2.16 -35.21 3.86
N ALA A 586 -2.82 -34.11 4.24
CA ALA A 586 -4.29 -34.02 4.21
C ALA A 586 -4.88 -34.15 2.80
N PHE A 587 -4.16 -33.70 1.77
CA PHE A 587 -4.59 -33.80 0.36
C PHE A 587 -3.98 -35.00 -0.39
N ALA A 588 -3.12 -35.78 0.24
CA ALA A 588 -2.58 -37.00 -0.34
C ALA A 588 -3.53 -38.21 -0.17
N GLU A 589 -4.38 -38.15 0.84
CA GLU A 589 -5.44 -39.13 1.14
C GLU A 589 -6.71 -38.85 0.29
#